data_dbf3acc49c08ff072b1899d3d5b140cb
#
_entry.id   dbf3acc49c08ff072b1899d3d5b140cb
#
_cell.length_a   1.000
_cell.length_b   1.000
_cell.length_c   1.000
_cell.angle_alpha   90.00
_cell.angle_beta   90.00
_cell.angle_gamma   90.00
#
_symmetry.space_group_name_H-M   'P 1'
#
loop_
_entity.id
_entity.type
_entity.pdbx_description
1 polymer ?
#
loop_
_entity_poly.entity_id
_entity_poly.type
_entity_poly.pdbx_seq_one_letter_code
_entity_poly.pdbx_strand_id
1 'polypeptide(L)'
;KVFFVFVDREKTINYYKKEGERYLLPNLYNSNDYNFNDNGMIIGLPNNNMGMNAKKPFLENKTRKVKVPYLLDQQKALLQSQLFDYLLGAVSKGRYNFYVNNFEGKENISGYTDLEEPDDIISGYYLRCRKEKNEVEIVHADNITCYSKTLKEPFILRNYIGISQEIIDKSILNYDVMIDELWQVRHLIDSIFFEGKLQFNLYSRVEDIQINDAVLKRCILENRATLAAWFYEGKDNQIKSSVDKFSMELIKNAIVKDETFKAQIF
;
A
#
# COMPACT_ATOMS: atom_id res chain seq x y z
N LYS A 1 16.93 18.78 -27.32
CA LYS A 1 18.13 18.45 -26.49
C LYS A 1 19.36 18.70 -27.36
N VAL A 2 20.33 19.44 -26.84
CA VAL A 2 21.60 19.72 -27.54
C VAL A 2 22.69 18.97 -26.76
N PHE A 3 23.49 18.19 -27.47
CA PHE A 3 24.64 17.47 -26.91
C PHE A 3 25.91 18.07 -27.46
N PHE A 4 26.84 18.44 -26.59
CA PHE A 4 28.16 18.87 -26.97
C PHE A 4 29.14 17.70 -26.78
N VAL A 5 29.82 17.33 -27.84
CA VAL A 5 30.84 16.28 -27.81
C VAL A 5 32.20 16.95 -28.03
N PHE A 6 33.09 16.80 -27.10
CA PHE A 6 34.47 17.29 -27.24
C PHE A 6 35.37 16.20 -27.78
N VAL A 7 36.40 16.59 -28.51
CA VAL A 7 37.39 15.66 -29.09
C VAL A 7 38.19 14.94 -28.00
N ASP A 8 38.45 15.63 -26.88
CA ASP A 8 39.14 15.05 -25.73
C ASP A 8 38.13 14.36 -24.78
N ARG A 9 38.21 13.02 -24.74
CA ARG A 9 37.29 12.19 -23.98
C ARG A 9 37.39 12.43 -22.46
N GLU A 10 38.58 12.56 -21.91
CA GLU A 10 38.76 12.76 -20.47
C GLU A 10 38.23 14.13 -20.01
N LYS A 11 38.52 15.19 -20.77
CA LYS A 11 37.97 16.52 -20.50
C LYS A 11 36.46 16.51 -20.64
N THR A 12 35.92 15.83 -21.65
CA THR A 12 34.47 15.71 -21.86
C THR A 12 33.80 15.05 -20.66
N ILE A 13 34.35 13.93 -20.16
CA ILE A 13 33.82 13.24 -18.98
C ILE A 13 33.87 14.13 -17.74
N ASN A 14 34.95 14.86 -17.53
CA ASN A 14 35.10 15.75 -16.37
C ASN A 14 34.11 16.93 -16.42
N TYR A 15 33.93 17.55 -17.58
CA TYR A 15 32.95 18.62 -17.75
C TYR A 15 31.53 18.08 -17.61
N TYR A 16 31.21 16.92 -18.16
CA TYR A 16 29.91 16.29 -18.03
C TYR A 16 29.57 15.98 -16.55
N LYS A 17 30.55 15.47 -15.79
CA LYS A 17 30.39 15.22 -14.34
C LYS A 17 30.09 16.53 -13.60
N LYS A 18 30.89 17.59 -13.84
CA LYS A 18 30.69 18.89 -13.19
C LYS A 18 29.33 19.51 -13.52
N GLU A 19 28.91 19.46 -14.77
CA GLU A 19 27.58 19.97 -15.17
C GLU A 19 26.46 19.06 -14.67
N GLY A 20 26.69 17.76 -14.58
CA GLY A 20 25.77 16.82 -13.95
C GLY A 20 25.54 17.13 -12.48
N GLU A 21 26.61 17.35 -11.71
CA GLU A 21 26.52 17.79 -10.31
C GLU A 21 25.76 19.12 -10.17
N ARG A 22 26.09 20.10 -10.99
CA ARG A 22 25.41 21.39 -11.00
C ARG A 22 23.93 21.30 -11.35
N TYR A 23 23.54 20.39 -12.26
CA TYR A 23 22.16 20.17 -12.63
C TYR A 23 21.39 19.34 -11.59
N LEU A 24 22.04 18.31 -11.01
CA LEU A 24 21.40 17.40 -10.07
C LEU A 24 21.03 18.08 -8.76
N LEU A 25 21.90 18.94 -8.21
CA LEU A 25 21.67 19.59 -6.91
C LEU A 25 20.32 20.31 -6.80
N PRO A 26 19.93 21.22 -7.72
CA PRO A 26 18.64 21.90 -7.64
C PRO A 26 17.44 21.01 -7.96
N ASN A 27 17.66 19.83 -8.54
CA ASN A 27 16.59 18.88 -8.87
C ASN A 27 16.42 17.78 -7.82
N LEU A 28 17.47 17.48 -7.03
CA LEU A 28 17.41 16.51 -5.95
C LEU A 28 16.94 17.13 -4.64
N TYR A 29 17.29 18.40 -4.39
CA TYR A 29 16.99 19.08 -3.15
C TYR A 29 15.95 20.18 -3.34
N ASN A 30 14.98 20.21 -2.43
CA ASN A 30 13.85 21.14 -2.46
C ASN A 30 14.27 22.60 -2.19
N SER A 31 15.28 22.79 -1.30
CA SER A 31 15.81 24.11 -0.99
C SER A 31 17.29 23.97 -0.66
N ASN A 32 18.08 24.85 -1.27
CA ASN A 32 19.53 24.92 -1.01
C ASN A 32 19.86 25.56 0.35
N ASP A 33 18.87 26.18 1.01
CA ASP A 33 19.07 26.83 2.33
C ASP A 33 19.46 25.83 3.44
N TYR A 34 19.12 24.57 3.24
CA TYR A 34 19.41 23.49 4.20
C TYR A 34 20.60 22.62 3.79
N ASN A 35 21.25 22.95 2.67
CA ASN A 35 22.38 22.18 2.18
C ASN A 35 23.64 22.54 2.99
N PHE A 36 24.37 21.52 3.41
CA PHE A 36 25.68 21.68 4.00
C PHE A 36 26.65 20.61 3.48
N ASN A 37 27.93 20.92 3.54
CA ASN A 37 28.97 19.97 3.12
C ASN A 37 29.52 19.26 4.36
N ASP A 38 29.45 17.93 4.35
CA ASP A 38 30.06 17.07 5.33
C ASP A 38 31.12 16.19 4.65
N ASN A 39 32.42 16.49 4.92
CA ASN A 39 33.57 15.76 4.35
C ASN A 39 33.51 15.58 2.81
N GLY A 40 33.06 16.58 2.08
CA GLY A 40 32.96 16.56 0.62
C GLY A 40 31.66 16.00 0.10
N MET A 41 30.75 15.54 0.96
CA MET A 41 29.38 15.12 0.60
C MET A 41 28.39 16.25 0.87
N ILE A 42 27.53 16.52 -0.10
CA ILE A 42 26.43 17.47 0.08
C ILE A 42 25.26 16.73 0.70
N ILE A 43 24.82 17.22 1.86
CA ILE A 43 23.64 16.76 2.58
C ILE A 43 22.58 17.85 2.49
N GLY A 44 21.37 17.49 2.16
CA GLY A 44 20.27 18.44 1.97
C GLY A 44 18.89 17.84 2.12
N LEU A 45 17.89 18.70 1.94
CA LEU A 45 16.48 18.36 1.99
C LEU A 45 16.02 17.80 0.64
N PRO A 46 15.73 16.50 0.53
CA PRO A 46 15.33 15.90 -0.74
C PRO A 46 13.97 16.44 -1.22
N ASN A 47 13.77 16.49 -2.54
CA ASN A 47 12.49 16.84 -3.15
C ASN A 47 11.40 15.82 -2.76
N ASN A 48 11.72 14.54 -2.87
CA ASN A 48 10.81 13.45 -2.49
C ASN A 48 10.91 13.16 -0.98
N ASN A 49 10.25 13.95 -0.16
CA ASN A 49 10.34 13.86 1.30
C ASN A 49 9.04 13.38 1.99
N MET A 50 8.05 12.94 1.23
CA MET A 50 6.76 12.45 1.73
C MET A 50 6.06 13.41 2.71
N GLY A 51 6.24 14.72 2.52
CA GLY A 51 5.71 15.76 3.40
C GLY A 51 6.39 15.86 4.78
N MET A 52 7.46 15.10 5.04
CA MET A 52 8.18 15.14 6.33
C MET A 52 8.80 16.50 6.64
N ASN A 53 9.06 17.29 5.60
CA ASN A 53 9.59 18.65 5.70
C ASN A 53 8.56 19.71 5.25
N ALA A 54 7.28 19.37 5.18
CA ALA A 54 6.23 20.35 4.91
C ALA A 54 6.28 21.47 5.97
N LYS A 55 5.99 22.71 5.54
CA LYS A 55 5.98 23.89 6.41
C LYS A 55 4.80 23.87 7.40
N LYS A 56 4.76 22.87 8.27
CA LYS A 56 3.82 22.78 9.37
C LYS A 56 4.54 23.08 10.68
N PRO A 57 3.90 23.74 11.67
CA PRO A 57 4.58 24.26 12.88
C PRO A 57 5.37 23.24 13.68
N PHE A 58 4.97 21.96 13.63
CA PHE A 58 5.64 20.89 14.39
C PHE A 58 6.76 20.15 13.64
N LEU A 59 6.94 20.40 12.33
CA LEU A 59 8.03 19.83 11.55
C LEU A 59 9.28 20.71 11.59
N GLU A 60 9.12 22.02 11.78
CA GLU A 60 10.20 22.97 11.98
C GLU A 60 10.33 23.32 13.47
N ASN A 61 10.96 22.43 14.23
CA ASN A 61 11.18 22.65 15.65
C ASN A 61 12.38 23.57 15.88
N LYS A 62 12.13 24.81 16.31
CA LYS A 62 13.16 25.83 16.57
C LYS A 62 14.13 25.46 17.70
N THR A 63 13.78 24.50 18.54
CA THR A 63 14.65 24.04 19.65
C THR A 63 15.63 22.95 19.24
N ARG A 64 15.50 22.38 18.04
CA ARG A 64 16.44 21.38 17.51
C ARG A 64 17.70 22.04 17.00
N LYS A 65 18.84 21.36 17.16
CA LYS A 65 20.10 21.75 16.51
C LYS A 65 19.96 21.77 14.98
N VAL A 66 19.27 20.77 14.43
CA VAL A 66 18.92 20.69 13.02
C VAL A 66 17.45 21.05 12.89
N LYS A 67 17.12 22.12 12.20
CA LYS A 67 15.76 22.64 12.04
C LYS A 67 14.88 21.74 11.17
N VAL A 68 15.49 21.00 10.25
CA VAL A 68 14.82 20.12 9.30
C VAL A 68 15.09 18.67 9.73
N PRO A 69 14.05 17.87 10.01
CA PRO A 69 14.22 16.53 10.57
C PRO A 69 14.72 15.48 9.58
N TYR A 70 14.62 15.74 8.27
CA TYR A 70 14.93 14.77 7.24
C TYR A 70 15.90 15.35 6.22
N LEU A 71 17.16 14.98 6.35
CA LEU A 71 18.24 15.36 5.46
C LEU A 71 18.95 14.12 4.94
N LEU A 72 19.24 14.08 3.65
CA LEU A 72 19.93 12.97 2.99
C LEU A 72 21.17 13.44 2.24
N ASP A 73 22.16 12.55 2.16
CA ASP A 73 23.27 12.68 1.22
C ASP A 73 22.80 12.53 -0.22
N GLN A 74 23.64 13.01 -1.16
CA GLN A 74 23.31 13.05 -2.58
C GLN A 74 22.99 11.65 -3.15
N GLN A 75 23.69 10.61 -2.73
CA GLN A 75 23.47 9.25 -3.24
C GLN A 75 22.11 8.70 -2.79
N LYS A 76 21.79 8.86 -1.51
CA LYS A 76 20.49 8.43 -0.97
C LYS A 76 19.34 9.26 -1.55
N ALA A 77 19.51 10.57 -1.74
CA ALA A 77 18.50 11.42 -2.37
C ALA A 77 18.23 11.00 -3.82
N LEU A 78 19.29 10.63 -4.58
CA LEU A 78 19.14 10.11 -5.93
C LEU A 78 18.41 8.76 -5.98
N LEU A 79 18.80 7.82 -5.11
CA LEU A 79 18.12 6.51 -4.99
C LEU A 79 16.65 6.69 -4.62
N GLN A 80 16.36 7.59 -3.71
CA GLN A 80 14.98 7.91 -3.34
C GLN A 80 14.19 8.49 -4.51
N SER A 81 14.78 9.42 -5.27
CA SER A 81 14.14 9.95 -6.49
C SER A 81 13.83 8.85 -7.50
N GLN A 82 14.78 7.96 -7.75
CA GLN A 82 14.59 6.81 -8.66
C GLN A 82 13.50 5.87 -8.17
N LEU A 83 13.42 5.61 -6.86
CA LEU A 83 12.35 4.80 -6.27
C LEU A 83 10.98 5.44 -6.51
N PHE A 84 10.83 6.75 -6.22
CA PHE A 84 9.56 7.44 -6.44
C PHE A 84 9.17 7.52 -7.91
N ASP A 85 10.12 7.70 -8.83
CA ASP A 85 9.87 7.66 -10.28
C ASP A 85 9.38 6.26 -10.72
N TYR A 86 9.98 5.20 -10.19
CA TYR A 86 9.54 3.83 -10.42
C TYR A 86 8.11 3.60 -9.90
N LEU A 87 7.84 3.98 -8.65
CA LEU A 87 6.53 3.86 -8.03
C LEU A 87 5.46 4.64 -8.82
N LEU A 88 5.75 5.88 -9.22
CA LEU A 88 4.83 6.72 -10.02
C LEU A 88 4.54 6.08 -11.38
N GLY A 89 5.57 5.55 -12.04
CA GLY A 89 5.44 4.84 -13.31
C GLY A 89 4.55 3.60 -13.19
N ALA A 90 4.69 2.85 -12.10
CA ALA A 90 3.91 1.64 -11.85
C ALA A 90 2.46 1.96 -11.43
N VAL A 91 2.26 2.91 -10.53
CA VAL A 91 0.91 3.36 -10.09
C VAL A 91 0.11 3.95 -11.25
N SER A 92 0.77 4.62 -12.19
CA SER A 92 0.13 5.12 -13.42
C SER A 92 -0.37 4.01 -14.35
N LYS A 93 0.11 2.76 -14.15
CA LYS A 93 -0.36 1.54 -14.83
C LYS A 93 -1.33 0.71 -13.98
N GLY A 94 -1.83 1.25 -12.86
CA GLY A 94 -2.78 0.59 -11.98
C GLY A 94 -2.16 -0.37 -10.96
N ARG A 95 -0.83 -0.36 -10.78
CA ARG A 95 -0.15 -1.20 -9.79
C ARG A 95 0.02 -0.42 -8.49
N TYR A 96 -0.70 -0.80 -7.46
CA TYR A 96 -0.77 -0.08 -6.20
C TYR A 96 -0.11 -0.83 -5.04
N ASN A 97 0.07 -2.15 -5.16
CA ASN A 97 0.62 -3.03 -4.15
C ASN A 97 2.07 -3.36 -4.52
N PHE A 98 3.03 -2.97 -3.69
CA PHE A 98 4.44 -3.23 -3.93
C PHE A 98 5.00 -4.13 -2.84
N TYR A 99 5.73 -5.14 -3.28
CA TYR A 99 6.46 -6.04 -2.40
C TYR A 99 7.95 -5.88 -2.65
N VAL A 100 8.68 -5.54 -1.58
CA VAL A 100 10.13 -5.49 -1.57
C VAL A 100 10.60 -6.78 -0.92
N ASN A 101 11.09 -7.71 -1.73
CA ASN A 101 11.58 -8.99 -1.24
C ASN A 101 13.05 -8.87 -0.89
N ASN A 102 13.40 -9.24 0.36
CA ASN A 102 14.77 -9.26 0.87
C ASN A 102 15.30 -10.70 1.02
N PHE A 103 14.60 -11.69 0.46
CA PHE A 103 15.03 -13.07 0.54
C PHE A 103 16.31 -13.25 -0.28
N GLU A 104 17.33 -13.85 0.32
CA GLU A 104 18.67 -14.01 -0.27
C GLU A 104 18.59 -14.67 -1.66
N GLY A 105 19.18 -14.01 -2.65
CA GLY A 105 19.14 -14.43 -4.05
C GLY A 105 17.83 -14.11 -4.81
N LYS A 106 16.88 -13.44 -4.17
CA LYS A 106 15.60 -13.02 -4.75
C LYS A 106 15.24 -11.57 -4.41
N GLU A 107 16.25 -10.74 -4.14
CA GLU A 107 16.06 -9.33 -3.81
C GLU A 107 15.46 -8.60 -5.01
N ASN A 108 14.24 -8.15 -4.87
CA ASN A 108 13.55 -7.38 -5.90
C ASN A 108 12.46 -6.49 -5.32
N ILE A 109 12.00 -5.56 -6.14
CA ILE A 109 10.77 -4.81 -5.91
C ILE A 109 9.79 -5.09 -7.05
N SER A 110 8.60 -5.54 -6.71
CA SER A 110 7.56 -5.89 -7.68
C SER A 110 6.24 -5.20 -7.33
N GLY A 111 5.57 -4.66 -8.34
CA GLY A 111 4.28 -3.98 -8.18
C GLY A 111 3.15 -4.78 -8.81
N TYR A 112 2.01 -4.85 -8.10
CA TYR A 112 0.82 -5.62 -8.45
C TYR A 112 -0.43 -4.74 -8.44
N THR A 113 -1.41 -5.09 -9.25
CA THR A 113 -2.76 -4.52 -9.18
C THR A 113 -3.51 -5.05 -7.96
N ASP A 114 -4.73 -4.58 -7.73
CA ASP A 114 -5.57 -5.11 -6.65
C ASP A 114 -6.12 -6.52 -6.92
N LEU A 115 -5.96 -7.02 -8.15
CA LEU A 115 -6.41 -8.35 -8.57
C LEU A 115 -5.26 -9.35 -8.73
N GLU A 116 -4.02 -8.90 -8.60
CA GLU A 116 -2.83 -9.71 -8.75
C GLU A 116 -2.16 -9.92 -7.39
N GLU A 117 -1.53 -11.06 -7.22
CA GLU A 117 -0.78 -11.44 -6.02
C GLU A 117 0.59 -12.03 -6.43
N PRO A 118 1.64 -11.87 -5.61
CA PRO A 118 2.93 -12.49 -5.89
C PRO A 118 2.84 -14.01 -5.81
N ASP A 119 3.47 -14.70 -6.77
CA ASP A 119 3.58 -16.16 -6.79
C ASP A 119 4.63 -16.68 -5.80
N ASP A 120 5.69 -15.90 -5.58
CA ASP A 120 6.76 -16.23 -4.64
C ASP A 120 6.37 -15.90 -3.19
N ILE A 121 7.01 -16.60 -2.25
CA ILE A 121 6.96 -16.23 -0.83
C ILE A 121 7.78 -14.94 -0.65
N ILE A 122 7.17 -13.95 -0.01
CA ILE A 122 7.79 -12.65 0.24
C ILE A 122 8.20 -12.52 1.70
N SER A 123 9.45 -12.13 1.91
CA SER A 123 9.98 -11.69 3.21
C SER A 123 10.68 -10.35 3.00
N GLY A 124 10.21 -9.28 3.66
CA GLY A 124 10.74 -7.94 3.48
C GLY A 124 9.71 -6.87 3.81
N TYR A 125 9.29 -6.07 2.82
CA TYR A 125 8.36 -4.97 3.05
C TYR A 125 7.20 -4.99 2.07
N TYR A 126 6.04 -4.57 2.56
CA TYR A 126 4.87 -4.25 1.75
C TYR A 126 4.66 -2.73 1.75
N LEU A 127 4.37 -2.18 0.57
CA LEU A 127 4.02 -0.77 0.40
C LEU A 127 2.70 -0.69 -0.36
N ARG A 128 1.75 0.06 0.17
CA ARG A 128 0.57 0.48 -0.56
C ARG A 128 0.75 1.90 -1.05
N CYS A 129 0.65 2.10 -2.35
CA CYS A 129 0.79 3.40 -2.99
C CYS A 129 -0.54 3.89 -3.56
N ARG A 130 -0.68 5.22 -3.65
CA ARG A 130 -1.79 5.90 -4.31
C ARG A 130 -1.27 6.99 -5.22
N LYS A 131 -1.94 7.21 -6.34
CA LYS A 131 -1.64 8.33 -7.23
C LYS A 131 -2.34 9.59 -6.73
N GLU A 132 -1.57 10.64 -6.52
CA GLU A 132 -2.06 11.97 -6.17
C GLU A 132 -1.62 12.93 -7.29
N LYS A 133 -2.53 13.27 -8.22
CA LYS A 133 -2.22 14.11 -9.39
C LYS A 133 -0.99 13.61 -10.17
N ASN A 134 0.17 14.28 -9.99
CA ASN A 134 1.43 13.94 -10.63
C ASN A 134 2.47 13.33 -9.69
N GLU A 135 2.05 12.96 -8.49
CA GLU A 135 2.92 12.38 -7.45
C GLU A 135 2.38 11.04 -6.99
N VAL A 136 3.22 10.28 -6.31
CA VAL A 136 2.83 9.04 -5.63
C VAL A 136 2.89 9.25 -4.12
N GLU A 137 1.85 8.83 -3.44
CA GLU A 137 1.78 8.78 -1.97
C GLU A 137 1.89 7.34 -1.51
N ILE A 138 2.79 7.07 -0.55
CA ILE A 138 2.83 5.79 0.17
C ILE A 138 1.83 5.91 1.32
N VAL A 139 0.67 5.27 1.19
CA VAL A 139 -0.42 5.35 2.18
C VAL A 139 -0.29 4.34 3.30
N HIS A 140 0.48 3.28 3.07
CA HIS A 140 0.78 2.25 4.05
C HIS A 140 2.12 1.59 3.74
N ALA A 141 2.89 1.29 4.78
CA ALA A 141 4.14 0.56 4.70
C ALA A 141 4.30 -0.32 5.95
N ASP A 142 4.60 -1.58 5.76
CA ASP A 142 4.83 -2.50 6.88
C ASP A 142 5.84 -3.59 6.52
N ASN A 143 6.35 -4.25 7.54
CA ASN A 143 7.29 -5.35 7.40
C ASN A 143 6.53 -6.67 7.27
N ILE A 144 6.96 -7.52 6.34
CA ILE A 144 6.41 -8.84 6.08
C ILE A 144 7.47 -9.88 6.46
N THR A 145 7.13 -10.78 7.36
CA THR A 145 8.01 -11.90 7.73
C THR A 145 7.88 -13.09 6.78
N CYS A 146 6.66 -13.36 6.33
CA CYS A 146 6.37 -14.44 5.39
C CYS A 146 4.97 -14.23 4.82
N TYR A 147 4.89 -13.69 3.60
CA TYR A 147 3.65 -13.61 2.85
C TYR A 147 3.60 -14.72 1.80
N SER A 148 2.47 -15.39 1.72
CA SER A 148 2.12 -16.32 0.65
C SER A 148 0.68 -16.05 0.23
N LYS A 149 0.40 -16.13 -1.06
CA LYS A 149 -0.98 -16.09 -1.58
C LYS A 149 -1.82 -17.30 -1.16
N THR A 150 -1.15 -18.40 -0.79
CA THR A 150 -1.81 -19.64 -0.36
C THR A 150 -2.13 -19.58 1.13
N LEU A 151 -3.32 -20.03 1.50
CA LEU A 151 -3.73 -20.15 2.89
C LEU A 151 -2.91 -21.20 3.62
N LYS A 152 -2.55 -20.94 4.89
CA LYS A 152 -1.92 -21.92 5.76
C LYS A 152 -2.81 -23.13 6.03
N GLU A 153 -4.11 -22.87 6.17
CA GLU A 153 -5.15 -23.86 6.42
C GLU A 153 -6.27 -23.70 5.39
N PRO A 154 -6.21 -24.41 4.27
CA PRO A 154 -7.29 -24.45 3.29
C PRO A 154 -8.58 -25.00 3.90
N PHE A 155 -9.73 -24.51 3.48
CA PHE A 155 -11.01 -24.95 3.99
C PHE A 155 -12.07 -25.07 2.88
N ILE A 156 -13.15 -25.80 3.23
CA ILE A 156 -14.33 -25.91 2.37
C ILE A 156 -15.49 -25.22 3.06
N LEU A 157 -16.10 -24.24 2.38
CA LEU A 157 -17.31 -23.61 2.87
C LEU A 157 -18.48 -24.59 2.73
N ARG A 158 -19.08 -24.99 3.86
CA ARG A 158 -20.17 -25.97 3.89
C ARG A 158 -21.46 -25.33 4.39
N ASN A 159 -22.57 -25.76 3.84
CA ASN A 159 -23.90 -25.29 4.25
C ASN A 159 -24.35 -26.00 5.55
N TYR A 160 -23.73 -25.64 6.69
CA TYR A 160 -24.03 -26.26 7.98
C TYR A 160 -25.41 -25.91 8.53
N ILE A 161 -25.95 -24.75 8.19
CA ILE A 161 -27.25 -24.27 8.69
C ILE A 161 -28.41 -24.60 7.75
N GLY A 162 -28.15 -25.31 6.65
CA GLY A 162 -29.20 -25.77 5.73
C GLY A 162 -29.90 -24.64 4.97
N ILE A 163 -29.14 -23.62 4.53
CA ILE A 163 -29.68 -22.55 3.67
C ILE A 163 -30.29 -23.17 2.43
N SER A 164 -31.50 -22.73 2.06
CA SER A 164 -32.21 -23.25 0.92
C SER A 164 -31.48 -22.94 -0.40
N GLN A 165 -31.64 -23.82 -1.40
CA GLN A 165 -31.00 -23.64 -2.70
C GLN A 165 -31.42 -22.33 -3.38
N GLU A 166 -32.68 -21.91 -3.19
CA GLU A 166 -33.16 -20.62 -3.70
C GLU A 166 -32.39 -19.41 -3.18
N ILE A 167 -31.95 -19.47 -1.91
CA ILE A 167 -31.12 -18.44 -1.29
C ILE A 167 -29.70 -18.51 -1.84
N ILE A 168 -29.15 -19.71 -1.96
CA ILE A 168 -27.79 -19.93 -2.50
C ILE A 168 -27.71 -19.41 -3.94
N ASP A 169 -28.69 -19.71 -4.79
CA ASP A 169 -28.70 -19.28 -6.17
C ASP A 169 -28.81 -17.75 -6.37
N LYS A 170 -29.37 -17.06 -5.37
CA LYS A 170 -29.42 -15.59 -5.33
C LYS A 170 -28.19 -14.95 -4.69
N SER A 171 -27.34 -15.75 -4.07
CA SER A 171 -26.11 -15.30 -3.40
C SER A 171 -24.88 -15.63 -4.25
N ILE A 172 -23.73 -15.12 -3.82
CA ILE A 172 -22.41 -15.43 -4.42
C ILE A 172 -21.78 -16.65 -3.72
N LEU A 173 -22.53 -17.28 -2.79
CA LEU A 173 -22.05 -18.41 -2.01
C LEU A 173 -21.88 -19.64 -2.92
N ASN A 174 -20.65 -20.16 -2.91
CA ASN A 174 -20.30 -21.38 -3.61
C ASN A 174 -19.87 -22.41 -2.55
N TYR A 175 -20.81 -23.31 -2.21
CA TYR A 175 -20.54 -24.36 -1.23
C TYR A 175 -19.78 -25.54 -1.85
N ASP A 176 -19.09 -26.28 -0.98
CA ASP A 176 -18.33 -27.50 -1.33
C ASP A 176 -17.16 -27.27 -2.31
N VAL A 177 -16.70 -26.01 -2.45
CA VAL A 177 -15.49 -25.65 -3.19
C VAL A 177 -14.36 -25.41 -2.20
N MET A 178 -13.17 -25.95 -2.54
CA MET A 178 -11.95 -25.69 -1.77
C MET A 178 -11.55 -24.23 -1.91
N ILE A 179 -11.26 -23.61 -0.78
CA ILE A 179 -10.71 -22.26 -0.67
C ILE A 179 -9.29 -22.41 -0.12
N ASP A 180 -8.29 -22.14 -0.94
CA ASP A 180 -6.88 -22.35 -0.65
C ASP A 180 -6.00 -21.11 -0.93
N GLU A 181 -6.58 -20.07 -1.58
CA GLU A 181 -5.87 -18.82 -1.86
C GLU A 181 -6.53 -17.61 -1.20
N LEU A 182 -5.71 -16.61 -0.81
CA LEU A 182 -6.16 -15.39 -0.13
C LEU A 182 -7.14 -14.56 -0.96
N TRP A 183 -6.97 -14.50 -2.29
CA TRP A 183 -7.91 -13.76 -3.14
C TRP A 183 -9.33 -14.31 -3.09
N GLN A 184 -9.50 -15.64 -2.97
CA GLN A 184 -10.80 -16.27 -2.83
C GLN A 184 -11.48 -15.85 -1.53
N VAL A 185 -10.73 -15.85 -0.41
CA VAL A 185 -11.24 -15.39 0.88
C VAL A 185 -11.57 -13.91 0.85
N ARG A 186 -10.70 -13.09 0.26
CA ARG A 186 -10.95 -11.65 0.08
C ARG A 186 -12.23 -11.39 -0.69
N HIS A 187 -12.40 -12.09 -1.82
CA HIS A 187 -13.61 -11.98 -2.63
C HIS A 187 -14.86 -12.43 -1.85
N LEU A 188 -14.76 -13.54 -1.13
CA LEU A 188 -15.85 -14.07 -0.30
C LEU A 188 -16.26 -13.06 0.78
N ILE A 189 -15.31 -12.58 1.57
CA ILE A 189 -15.56 -11.62 2.65
C ILE A 189 -16.13 -10.31 2.11
N ASP A 190 -15.55 -9.76 1.05
CA ASP A 190 -16.02 -8.50 0.46
C ASP A 190 -17.45 -8.65 -0.10
N SER A 191 -17.70 -9.71 -0.81
CA SER A 191 -18.98 -9.92 -1.47
C SER A 191 -20.11 -10.24 -0.48
N ILE A 192 -19.85 -11.10 0.50
CA ILE A 192 -20.86 -11.54 1.47
C ILE A 192 -21.15 -10.44 2.50
N PHE A 193 -20.12 -10.02 3.23
CA PHE A 193 -20.31 -9.15 4.39
C PHE A 193 -20.33 -7.66 4.02
N PHE A 194 -19.61 -7.26 2.97
CA PHE A 194 -19.41 -5.85 2.67
C PHE A 194 -20.01 -5.39 1.32
N GLU A 195 -20.79 -6.20 0.67
CA GLU A 195 -21.51 -5.87 -0.58
C GLU A 195 -20.58 -5.38 -1.70
N GLY A 196 -19.35 -5.90 -1.77
CA GLY A 196 -18.31 -5.49 -2.72
C GLY A 196 -17.70 -4.12 -2.42
N LYS A 197 -17.90 -3.57 -1.22
CA LYS A 197 -17.45 -2.21 -0.86
C LYS A 197 -16.15 -2.19 -0.05
N LEU A 198 -15.68 -3.34 0.46
CA LEU A 198 -14.49 -3.41 1.31
C LEU A 198 -13.23 -3.11 0.52
N GLN A 199 -13.01 -3.79 -0.59
CA GLN A 199 -11.76 -3.73 -1.35
C GLN A 199 -11.42 -2.30 -1.79
N PHE A 200 -12.39 -1.54 -2.28
CA PHE A 200 -12.22 -0.15 -2.68
C PHE A 200 -11.95 0.79 -1.49
N ASN A 201 -12.34 0.39 -0.28
CA ASN A 201 -12.29 1.23 0.91
C ASN A 201 -11.21 0.82 1.92
N LEU A 202 -10.42 -0.23 1.64
CA LEU A 202 -9.34 -0.67 2.54
C LEU A 202 -8.36 0.45 2.89
N TYR A 203 -7.99 1.26 1.91
CA TYR A 203 -7.01 2.35 2.05
C TYR A 203 -7.58 3.74 1.72
N SER A 204 -8.91 3.86 1.54
CA SER A 204 -9.56 5.14 1.26
C SER A 204 -9.55 6.05 2.50
N ARG A 205 -9.49 7.36 2.29
CA ARG A 205 -9.71 8.34 3.36
C ARG A 205 -11.14 8.22 3.87
N VAL A 206 -11.35 8.46 5.15
CA VAL A 206 -12.66 8.29 5.79
C VAL A 206 -13.74 9.18 5.16
N GLU A 207 -13.34 10.39 4.76
CA GLU A 207 -14.19 11.38 4.09
C GLU A 207 -14.61 10.97 2.67
N ASP A 208 -13.81 10.12 2.00
CA ASP A 208 -14.07 9.68 0.63
C ASP A 208 -15.00 8.45 0.57
N ILE A 209 -15.28 7.80 1.72
CA ILE A 209 -16.10 6.59 1.78
C ILE A 209 -17.59 6.94 1.67
N GLN A 210 -18.17 6.61 0.52
CA GLN A 210 -19.58 6.85 0.18
C GLN A 210 -20.42 5.58 0.45
N ILE A 211 -20.78 5.34 1.70
CA ILE A 211 -21.62 4.23 2.14
C ILE A 211 -22.75 4.79 2.99
N ASN A 212 -24.01 4.58 2.56
CA ASN A 212 -25.21 5.10 3.24
C ASN A 212 -25.53 4.32 4.53
N ASP A 213 -25.26 3.00 4.54
CA ASP A 213 -25.45 2.19 5.74
C ASP A 213 -24.36 2.51 6.78
N ALA A 214 -24.77 3.16 7.87
CA ALA A 214 -23.87 3.58 8.93
C ALA A 214 -23.20 2.40 9.67
N VAL A 215 -23.91 1.27 9.82
CA VAL A 215 -23.34 0.06 10.45
C VAL A 215 -22.32 -0.58 9.54
N LEU A 216 -22.65 -0.75 8.26
CA LEU A 216 -21.72 -1.28 7.26
C LEU A 216 -20.46 -0.40 7.14
N LYS A 217 -20.64 0.93 7.07
CA LYS A 217 -19.52 1.87 7.04
C LYS A 217 -18.62 1.73 8.26
N ARG A 218 -19.22 1.64 9.46
CA ARG A 218 -18.49 1.44 10.71
C ARG A 218 -17.73 0.10 10.71
N CYS A 219 -18.38 -1.00 10.32
CA CYS A 219 -17.74 -2.31 10.25
C CYS A 219 -16.53 -2.30 9.30
N ILE A 220 -16.62 -1.63 8.14
CA ILE A 220 -15.47 -1.45 7.24
C ILE A 220 -14.36 -0.66 7.96
N LEU A 221 -14.66 0.50 8.52
CA LEU A 221 -13.66 1.37 9.16
C LEU A 221 -12.93 0.70 10.32
N GLU A 222 -13.65 -0.07 11.14
CA GLU A 222 -13.08 -0.77 12.30
C GLU A 222 -12.22 -1.98 11.91
N ASN A 223 -12.54 -2.66 10.80
CA ASN A 223 -11.90 -3.93 10.45
C ASN A 223 -10.94 -3.86 9.25
N ARG A 224 -10.99 -2.79 8.43
CA ARG A 224 -10.23 -2.69 7.19
C ARG A 224 -8.72 -2.85 7.38
N ALA A 225 -8.14 -2.34 8.49
CA ALA A 225 -6.71 -2.47 8.75
C ALA A 225 -6.31 -3.93 9.00
N THR A 226 -7.08 -4.66 9.82
CA THR A 226 -6.86 -6.08 10.11
C THR A 226 -7.04 -6.93 8.86
N LEU A 227 -8.08 -6.65 8.06
CA LEU A 227 -8.33 -7.37 6.82
C LEU A 227 -7.25 -7.09 5.76
N ALA A 228 -6.83 -5.83 5.61
CA ALA A 228 -5.74 -5.47 4.71
C ALA A 228 -4.42 -6.15 5.10
N ALA A 229 -4.09 -6.15 6.39
CA ALA A 229 -2.90 -6.82 6.90
C ALA A 229 -2.93 -8.34 6.62
N TRP A 230 -4.10 -8.97 6.70
CA TRP A 230 -4.22 -10.37 6.32
C TRP A 230 -4.07 -10.58 4.82
N PHE A 231 -4.83 -9.85 4.01
CA PHE A 231 -4.88 -10.05 2.56
C PHE A 231 -3.57 -9.73 1.84
N TYR A 232 -2.83 -8.71 2.30
CA TYR A 232 -1.64 -8.21 1.61
C TYR A 232 -0.33 -8.45 2.35
N GLU A 233 -0.38 -8.82 3.63
CA GLU A 233 0.82 -9.01 4.45
C GLU A 233 0.88 -10.40 5.11
N GLY A 234 -0.19 -11.21 4.97
CA GLY A 234 -0.28 -12.56 5.56
C GLY A 234 -0.40 -12.59 7.09
N LYS A 235 -0.79 -11.47 7.72
CA LYS A 235 -0.95 -11.35 9.18
C LYS A 235 -2.36 -11.74 9.61
N ASP A 236 -2.53 -12.97 10.08
CA ASP A 236 -3.83 -13.58 10.41
C ASP A 236 -4.21 -13.53 11.89
N ASN A 237 -3.36 -13.02 12.77
CA ASN A 237 -3.48 -13.14 14.24
C ASN A 237 -4.80 -12.63 14.84
N GLN A 238 -5.42 -11.60 14.25
CA GLN A 238 -6.64 -10.97 14.76
C GLN A 238 -7.89 -11.27 13.93
N ILE A 239 -7.74 -12.07 12.87
CA ILE A 239 -8.80 -12.21 11.87
C ILE A 239 -10.04 -12.88 12.43
N LYS A 240 -9.87 -13.94 13.23
CA LYS A 240 -10.98 -14.68 13.83
C LYS A 240 -11.88 -13.76 14.68
N SER A 241 -11.28 -12.99 15.58
CA SER A 241 -12.04 -12.09 16.44
C SER A 241 -12.70 -10.95 15.66
N SER A 242 -12.07 -10.48 14.57
CA SER A 242 -12.65 -9.47 13.69
C SER A 242 -13.85 -10.01 12.93
N VAL A 243 -13.73 -11.20 12.36
CA VAL A 243 -14.83 -11.88 11.63
C VAL A 243 -16.01 -12.11 12.56
N ASP A 244 -15.78 -12.68 13.74
CA ASP A 244 -16.82 -12.92 14.75
C ASP A 244 -17.56 -11.62 15.13
N LYS A 245 -16.82 -10.52 15.27
CA LYS A 245 -17.38 -9.23 15.66
C LYS A 245 -18.22 -8.61 14.54
N PHE A 246 -17.66 -8.43 13.34
CA PHE A 246 -18.38 -7.73 12.28
C PHE A 246 -19.55 -8.56 11.72
N SER A 247 -19.44 -9.90 11.64
CA SER A 247 -20.53 -10.75 11.21
C SER A 247 -21.72 -10.62 12.15
N MET A 248 -21.49 -10.69 13.46
CA MET A 248 -22.55 -10.51 14.46
C MET A 248 -23.22 -9.13 14.39
N GLU A 249 -22.44 -8.06 14.16
CA GLU A 249 -22.99 -6.71 14.00
C GLU A 249 -23.83 -6.58 12.70
N LEU A 250 -23.36 -7.17 11.61
CA LEU A 250 -24.09 -7.14 10.34
C LEU A 250 -25.36 -7.98 10.39
N ILE A 251 -25.34 -9.16 11.04
CA ILE A 251 -26.56 -9.98 11.29
C ILE A 251 -27.59 -9.14 12.07
N LYS A 252 -27.19 -8.52 13.18
CA LYS A 252 -28.09 -7.66 13.97
C LYS A 252 -28.68 -6.52 13.14
N ASN A 253 -27.84 -5.87 12.33
CA ASN A 253 -28.29 -4.79 11.45
C ASN A 253 -29.30 -5.26 10.41
N ALA A 254 -29.06 -6.43 9.79
CA ALA A 254 -29.95 -7.05 8.84
C ALA A 254 -31.30 -7.43 9.45
N ILE A 255 -31.32 -7.96 10.69
CA ILE A 255 -32.55 -8.28 11.42
C ILE A 255 -33.35 -7.00 11.72
N VAL A 256 -32.69 -5.92 12.21
CA VAL A 256 -33.33 -4.65 12.50
C VAL A 256 -33.97 -4.02 11.26
N LYS A 257 -33.40 -4.26 10.08
CA LYS A 257 -33.87 -3.76 8.79
C LYS A 257 -34.90 -4.67 8.11
N ASP A 258 -35.25 -5.79 8.74
CA ASP A 258 -36.10 -6.85 8.14
C ASP A 258 -35.49 -7.46 6.86
N GLU A 259 -34.17 -7.41 6.73
CA GLU A 259 -33.40 -8.02 5.62
C GLU A 259 -33.05 -9.49 5.96
N THR A 260 -34.09 -10.33 6.17
CA THR A 260 -33.92 -11.74 6.62
C THR A 260 -33.00 -12.55 5.73
N PHE A 261 -33.03 -12.31 4.43
CA PHE A 261 -32.13 -12.93 3.45
C PHE A 261 -30.65 -12.67 3.77
N LYS A 262 -30.27 -11.42 4.04
CA LYS A 262 -28.89 -11.07 4.41
C LYS A 262 -28.50 -11.68 5.76
N ALA A 263 -29.41 -11.67 6.74
CA ALA A 263 -29.15 -12.25 8.05
C ALA A 263 -28.87 -13.76 7.99
N GLN A 264 -29.41 -14.47 7.01
CA GLN A 264 -29.16 -15.89 6.79
C GLN A 264 -27.83 -16.17 6.10
N ILE A 265 -27.36 -15.22 5.27
CA ILE A 265 -26.10 -15.36 4.54
C ILE A 265 -24.89 -15.00 5.41
N PHE A 266 -25.02 -13.99 6.27
CA PHE A 266 -23.97 -13.57 7.21
C PHE A 266 -23.73 -14.61 8.31
#